data_112bb8ddb8dc361dd265f04b811cf142
#
_entry.id   112bb8ddb8dc361dd265f04b811cf142
#
_cell.length_a   1.000
_cell.length_b   1.000
_cell.length_c   1.000
_cell.angle_alpha   90.00
_cell.angle_beta   90.00
_cell.angle_gamma   90.00
#
_symmetry.space_group_name_H-M   'P 1'
#
loop_
_entity.id
_entity.type
_entity.pdbx_description
1 polymer ?
#
loop_
_entity_poly.entity_id
_entity_poly.type
_entity_poly.pdbx_seq_one_letter_code
_entity_poly.pdbx_strand_id
1 'polypeptide(L)' 'MKQQEIIKLSDEDLKNRLLDFESQMETLKMTHKMAPIENPMKIRSMHKLIARLNTEVTKRQANA' A
#
# COMPACT_ATOMS: atom_id res chain seq x y z
N MET A 1 5.60 5.23 3.94
CA MET A 1 4.91 6.23 4.78
C MET A 1 4.92 5.80 6.22
N LYS A 2 5.07 6.74 7.12
CA LYS A 2 5.00 6.46 8.55
C LYS A 2 3.54 6.42 9.00
N GLN A 3 3.26 5.67 10.06
CA GLN A 3 1.91 5.54 10.60
C GLN A 3 1.27 6.90 10.91
N GLN A 4 2.06 7.84 11.42
CA GLN A 4 1.59 9.18 11.74
C GLN A 4 1.07 9.93 10.51
N GLU A 5 1.71 9.73 9.37
CA GLU A 5 1.28 10.34 8.11
C GLU A 5 -0.02 9.72 7.62
N ILE A 6 -0.16 8.41 7.76
CA ILE A 6 -1.37 7.68 7.36
C ILE A 6 -2.57 8.15 8.17
N ILE A 7 -2.41 8.34 9.46
CA ILE A 7 -3.49 8.78 10.35
C ILE A 7 -4.02 10.16 9.97
N LYS A 8 -3.14 11.02 9.44
CA LYS A 8 -3.51 12.39 9.06
C LYS A 8 -4.24 12.48 7.73
N LEU A 9 -4.25 11.44 6.92
CA LEU A 9 -4.90 11.46 5.62
C LEU A 9 -6.43 11.47 5.77
N SER A 10 -7.11 12.21 4.88
CA SER A 10 -8.57 12.14 4.78
C SER A 10 -8.98 10.76 4.23
N ASP A 11 -10.27 10.42 4.41
CA ASP A 11 -10.77 9.12 3.92
C ASP A 11 -10.60 8.99 2.41
N GLU A 12 -10.86 10.06 1.67
CA GLU A 12 -10.70 10.07 0.22
C GLU A 12 -9.24 9.91 -0.19
N ASP A 13 -8.35 10.66 0.44
CA ASP A 13 -6.91 10.56 0.17
C ASP A 13 -6.39 9.17 0.50
N LEU A 14 -6.85 8.59 1.60
CA LEU A 14 -6.46 7.24 2.01
C LEU A 14 -6.85 6.22 0.96
N LYS A 15 -8.08 6.28 0.47
CA LYS A 15 -8.57 5.37 -0.58
C LYS A 15 -7.79 5.55 -1.88
N ASN A 16 -7.53 6.79 -2.27
CA ASN A 16 -6.78 7.08 -3.49
C ASN A 16 -5.35 6.55 -3.42
N ARG A 17 -4.70 6.71 -2.29
CA ARG A 17 -3.34 6.19 -2.09
C ARG A 17 -3.32 4.67 -2.09
N LEU A 18 -4.33 4.05 -1.49
CA LEU A 18 -4.44 2.59 -1.47
C LEU A 18 -4.57 2.04 -2.88
N LEU A 19 -5.45 2.62 -3.70
CA LEU A 19 -5.62 2.22 -5.08
C LEU A 19 -4.34 2.41 -5.89
N ASP A 20 -3.66 3.52 -5.70
CA ASP A 20 -2.41 3.83 -6.38
C ASP A 20 -1.32 2.80 -6.03
N PHE A 21 -1.14 2.51 -4.76
CA PHE A 21 -0.13 1.55 -4.32
C PHE A 21 -0.47 0.13 -4.73
N GLU A 22 -1.74 -0.25 -4.75
CA GLU A 22 -2.15 -1.58 -5.24
C GLU A 22 -1.82 -1.72 -6.73
N SER A 23 -2.06 -0.67 -7.52
CA SER A 23 -1.70 -0.65 -8.93
C SER A 23 -0.19 -0.76 -9.13
N GLN A 24 0.59 -0.03 -8.35
CA GLN A 24 2.06 -0.12 -8.39
C GLN A 24 2.54 -1.52 -8.01
N MET A 25 1.90 -2.15 -7.03
CA MET A 25 2.24 -3.50 -6.60
C MET A 25 2.01 -4.52 -7.71
N GLU A 26 0.90 -4.42 -8.43
CA GLU A 26 0.62 -5.29 -9.57
C GLU A 26 1.69 -5.14 -10.65
N THR A 27 2.07 -3.91 -10.96
CA THR A 27 3.13 -3.63 -11.93
C THR A 27 4.45 -4.24 -11.49
N LEU A 28 4.82 -4.10 -10.22
CA LEU A 28 6.04 -4.68 -9.67
C LEU A 28 6.03 -6.21 -9.74
N LYS A 29 4.91 -6.83 -9.40
CA LYS A 29 4.77 -8.29 -9.47
C LYS A 29 4.90 -8.78 -10.90
N MET A 30 4.29 -8.09 -11.84
CA MET A 30 4.37 -8.45 -13.24
C MET A 30 5.80 -8.32 -13.77
N THR A 31 6.48 -7.24 -13.44
CA THR A 31 7.88 -7.03 -13.80
C THR A 31 8.77 -8.11 -13.21
N HIS A 32 8.52 -8.49 -11.97
CA HIS A 32 9.29 -9.53 -11.29
C HIS A 32 9.12 -10.91 -11.95
N LYS A 33 7.93 -11.20 -12.46
CA LYS A 33 7.69 -12.45 -13.19
C LYS A 33 8.43 -12.50 -14.52
N MET A 34 8.48 -11.36 -15.22
CA MET A 34 9.13 -11.28 -16.54
C MET A 34 10.64 -11.22 -16.44
N ALA A 35 11.16 -10.51 -15.44
CA ALA A 35 12.58 -10.33 -15.20
C ALA A 35 12.84 -10.41 -13.69
N PRO A 36 13.14 -11.61 -13.15
CA PRO A 36 13.32 -11.78 -11.71
C PRO A 36 14.35 -10.79 -11.15
N ILE A 37 13.92 -10.07 -10.13
CA ILE A 37 14.75 -9.08 -9.45
C ILE A 37 15.52 -9.77 -8.32
N GLU A 38 16.84 -9.56 -8.26
CA GLU A 38 17.67 -10.17 -7.23
C GLU A 38 17.28 -9.73 -5.81
N ASN A 39 16.74 -8.51 -5.68
CA ASN A 39 16.37 -7.97 -4.39
C ASN A 39 14.90 -7.54 -4.39
N PRO A 40 13.97 -8.36 -3.84
CA PRO A 40 12.55 -8.03 -3.80
C PRO A 40 12.17 -7.07 -2.66
N MET A 41 13.10 -6.27 -2.18
CA MET A 41 12.85 -5.32 -1.08
C MET A 41 11.71 -4.36 -1.38
N LYS A 42 11.61 -3.87 -2.61
CA LYS A 42 10.52 -2.96 -3.01
C LYS A 42 9.16 -3.62 -2.87
N ILE A 43 9.05 -4.88 -3.29
CA ILE A 43 7.80 -5.64 -3.18
C ILE A 43 7.41 -5.80 -1.72
N ARG A 44 8.37 -6.17 -0.86
CA ARG A 44 8.12 -6.31 0.58
C ARG A 44 7.72 -4.99 1.22
N SER A 45 8.39 -3.91 0.88
CA SER A 45 8.07 -2.57 1.40
C SER A 45 6.67 -2.14 0.99
N MET A 46 6.30 -2.39 -0.26
CA MET A 46 4.96 -2.07 -0.76
C MET A 46 3.89 -2.91 -0.07
N HIS A 47 4.15 -4.19 0.19
CA HIS A 47 3.23 -5.04 0.95
C HIS A 47 2.96 -4.49 2.34
N LYS A 48 4.02 -4.09 3.04
CA LYS A 48 3.88 -3.50 4.38
C LYS A 48 3.08 -2.21 4.34
N LEU A 49 3.35 -1.36 3.36
CA LEU A 49 2.66 -0.08 3.22
C LEU A 49 1.18 -0.30 2.93
N ILE A 50 0.86 -1.19 2.01
CA ILE A 50 -0.53 -1.51 1.66
C ILE A 50 -1.25 -2.11 2.87
N ALA A 51 -0.60 -2.99 3.62
CA ALA A 51 -1.18 -3.56 4.84
C ALA A 51 -1.51 -2.48 5.87
N ARG A 52 -0.64 -1.50 6.05
CA ARG A 52 -0.87 -0.38 6.97
C ARG A 52 -2.06 0.47 6.52
N LEU A 53 -2.14 0.77 5.23
CA LEU A 53 -3.25 1.54 4.68
C LEU A 53 -4.57 0.79 4.81
N ASN A 54 -4.57 -0.50 4.53
CA ASN A 54 -5.76 -1.35 4.70
C ASN A 54 -6.21 -1.41 6.15
N THR A 55 -5.28 -1.52 7.08
CA THR A 55 -5.58 -1.52 8.52
C THR A 55 -6.26 -0.21 8.92
N GLU A 56 -5.76 0.91 8.45
CA GLU A 56 -6.36 2.22 8.75
C GLU A 56 -7.76 2.34 8.16
N VAL A 57 -7.97 1.89 6.93
CA VAL A 57 -9.29 1.89 6.30
C VAL A 57 -10.27 1.05 7.11
N THR A 58 -9.88 -0.16 7.49
CA THR A 58 -10.71 -1.06 8.29
C THR A 58 -11.06 -0.43 9.64
N LYS A 59 -10.07 0.17 10.28
CA LYS A 59 -10.25 0.84 11.56
C LYS A 59 -11.25 1.99 11.46
N ARG A 60 -11.16 2.80 10.43
CA ARG A 60 -12.09 3.91 10.21
C ARG A 60 -13.51 3.43 9.93
N GLN A 61 -13.66 2.36 9.17
CA GLN A 61 -14.96 1.77 8.89
C GLN A 61 -15.60 1.21 10.15
N ALA A 62 -14.82 0.58 11.01
CA ALA A 62 -15.31 0.03 12.27
C ALA A 62 -15.75 1.11 13.25
N ASN A 63 -15.13 2.30 13.16
CA ASN A 63 -15.42 3.42 14.06
C ASN A 63 -16.40 4.44 13.47
N ALA A 64 -16.91 4.16 12.28
CA ALA A 64 -17.84 5.06 11.59
C ALA A 64 -19.25 4.98 12.18
#